data_94c95d05d996a350bd5324e791a52782
#
_entry.id   94c95d05d996a350bd5324e791a52782
#
_cell.length_a   1.000
_cell.length_b   1.000
_cell.length_c   1.000
_cell.angle_alpha   90.00
_cell.angle_beta   90.00
_cell.angle_gamma   90.00
#
_symmetry.space_group_name_H-M   'P 1'
#
loop_
_entity.id
_entity.type
_entity.pdbx_description
1 polymer ?
#
loop_
_entity_poly.entity_id
_entity_poly.type
_entity_poly.pdbx_seq_one_letter_code
_entity_poly.pdbx_strand_id
1 'polypeptide(L)'
;MNAIFFNGTWQSKFDARNTKEENFRGYTRNIQKVQMMRQVKKFYYSENDTFKAIDLPYGNGTYRMMVLLPNEGKSIDDMMKGLNAEKVANLGHDMEECLVNLKLPKFTIEQNLSLNGIISELGAPSIFNPAKADFSRFASGDFYVSKMLQKAKIEVSERGTKAAAVTAAIMLTSAAPMEVRHVDFHADHPFVYMIQDTQSGGVLFMGQYCGTN
;
A
#
# COMPACT_ATOMS: atom_id res chain seq x y z
N MET A 1 -7.98 -15.22 -16.51
CA MET A 1 -7.87 -14.97 -15.07
C MET A 1 -6.43 -14.57 -14.75
N ASN A 2 -6.23 -13.48 -14.07
CA ASN A 2 -4.92 -13.02 -13.57
C ASN A 2 -4.89 -13.15 -12.05
N ALA A 3 -3.75 -13.55 -11.46
CA ALA A 3 -3.55 -13.60 -10.02
C ALA A 3 -2.26 -12.83 -9.68
N ILE A 4 -2.36 -11.82 -8.83
CA ILE A 4 -1.26 -10.97 -8.43
C ILE A 4 -1.01 -11.18 -6.94
N PHE A 5 0.26 -11.43 -6.60
CA PHE A 5 0.73 -11.59 -5.24
C PHE A 5 2.07 -10.87 -5.08
N PHE A 6 2.23 -10.11 -4.01
CA PHE A 6 3.48 -9.47 -3.65
C PHE A 6 4.10 -10.16 -2.43
N ASN A 7 5.40 -10.40 -2.48
CA ASN A 7 6.17 -11.01 -1.40
C ASN A 7 7.44 -10.19 -1.15
N GLY A 8 7.46 -9.41 -0.10
CA GLY A 8 8.59 -8.56 0.29
C GLY A 8 8.80 -8.57 1.80
N THR A 9 10.06 -8.67 2.23
CA THR A 9 10.44 -8.53 3.65
C THR A 9 10.70 -7.06 3.95
N TRP A 10 10.19 -6.52 5.07
CA TRP A 10 10.55 -5.17 5.49
C TRP A 10 12.08 -5.02 5.62
N GLN A 11 12.62 -3.93 5.14
CA GLN A 11 14.00 -3.55 5.45
C GLN A 11 14.18 -3.38 6.96
N SER A 12 13.21 -2.73 7.62
CA SER A 12 13.10 -2.62 9.08
C SER A 12 11.92 -3.46 9.58
N LYS A 13 12.18 -4.71 10.01
CA LYS A 13 11.16 -5.62 10.53
C LYS A 13 10.61 -5.12 11.87
N PHE A 14 9.32 -5.37 12.10
CA PHE A 14 8.71 -5.21 13.42
C PHE A 14 9.10 -6.39 14.32
N ASP A 15 9.22 -6.14 15.63
CA ASP A 15 9.34 -7.18 16.62
C ASP A 15 7.93 -7.68 17.01
N ALA A 16 7.67 -8.96 16.78
CA ALA A 16 6.36 -9.55 17.07
C ALA A 16 5.97 -9.45 18.57
N ARG A 17 6.95 -9.30 19.48
CA ARG A 17 6.70 -9.08 20.92
C ARG A 17 6.04 -7.72 21.19
N ASN A 18 6.21 -6.77 20.28
CA ASN A 18 5.63 -5.43 20.37
C ASN A 18 4.27 -5.32 19.65
N THR A 19 3.82 -6.38 18.96
CA THR A 19 2.47 -6.44 18.39
C THR A 19 1.47 -6.68 19.50
N LYS A 20 0.46 -5.80 19.60
CA LYS A 20 -0.60 -5.87 20.62
C LYS A 20 -1.96 -5.67 20.00
N GLU A 21 -2.98 -6.22 20.63
CA GLU A 21 -4.36 -5.90 20.29
C GLU A 21 -4.69 -4.47 20.66
N GLU A 22 -5.13 -3.68 19.69
CA GLU A 22 -5.54 -2.28 19.87
C GLU A 22 -6.86 -1.99 19.15
N ASN A 23 -7.45 -0.84 19.51
CA ASN A 23 -8.62 -0.35 18.83
C ASN A 23 -8.24 0.22 17.45
N PHE A 24 -9.06 -0.10 16.47
CA PHE A 24 -9.04 0.50 15.14
C PHE A 24 -10.43 1.08 14.86
N ARG A 25 -10.50 2.33 14.44
CA ARG A 25 -11.74 3.02 14.10
C ARG A 25 -12.04 2.77 12.62
N GLY A 26 -12.94 1.82 12.33
CA GLY A 26 -13.32 1.45 10.97
C GLY A 26 -13.99 2.58 10.17
N TYR A 27 -14.25 2.31 8.89
CA TYR A 27 -14.84 3.28 7.96
C TYR A 27 -16.18 3.85 8.44
N THR A 28 -17.04 3.03 9.04
CA THR A 28 -18.33 3.43 9.64
C THR A 28 -18.19 3.94 11.07
N ARG A 29 -16.97 4.27 11.52
CA ARG A 29 -16.61 4.69 12.88
C ARG A 29 -16.84 3.63 13.96
N ASN A 30 -17.13 2.39 13.59
CA ASN A 30 -17.16 1.27 14.53
C ASN A 30 -15.74 0.97 15.05
N ILE A 31 -15.65 0.64 16.34
CA ILE A 31 -14.38 0.24 16.95
C ILE A 31 -14.19 -1.27 16.76
N GLN A 32 -13.06 -1.61 16.20
CA GLN A 32 -12.65 -3.00 15.94
C GLN A 32 -11.33 -3.29 16.66
N LYS A 33 -11.08 -4.54 17.00
CA LYS A 33 -9.79 -5.00 17.53
C LYS A 33 -8.91 -5.49 16.40
N VAL A 34 -7.68 -4.97 16.36
CA VAL A 34 -6.67 -5.36 15.37
C VAL A 34 -5.34 -5.68 16.06
N GLN A 35 -4.54 -6.52 15.44
CA GLN A 35 -3.15 -6.77 15.86
C GLN A 35 -2.29 -5.62 15.36
N MET A 36 -1.95 -4.68 16.23
CA MET A 36 -1.21 -3.48 15.93
C MET A 36 0.28 -3.69 16.15
N MET A 37 1.06 -3.70 15.05
CA MET A 37 2.52 -3.76 15.06
C MET A 37 3.09 -2.39 15.44
N ARG A 38 4.20 -2.37 16.19
CA ARG A 38 4.83 -1.14 16.68
C ARG A 38 6.34 -1.16 16.50
N GLN A 39 6.90 -0.04 16.11
CA GLN A 39 8.34 0.22 16.14
C GLN A 39 8.63 1.72 16.19
N VAL A 40 9.82 2.07 16.71
CA VAL A 40 10.35 3.44 16.65
C VAL A 40 11.64 3.37 15.86
N LYS A 41 11.65 3.92 14.65
CA LYS A 41 12.81 3.94 13.75
C LYS A 41 12.77 5.14 12.82
N LYS A 42 13.88 5.37 12.13
CA LYS A 42 13.96 6.38 11.09
C LYS A 42 13.25 5.89 9.84
N PHE A 43 12.36 6.72 9.31
CA PHE A 43 11.64 6.53 8.06
C PHE A 43 11.51 7.87 7.35
N TYR A 44 11.32 7.83 6.04
CA TYR A 44 10.90 8.99 5.28
C TYR A 44 9.42 9.27 5.54
N TYR A 45 9.14 10.51 5.89
CA TYR A 45 7.81 10.98 6.32
C TYR A 45 7.52 12.33 5.71
N SER A 46 6.26 12.57 5.38
CA SER A 46 5.73 13.90 5.05
C SER A 46 4.31 14.06 5.58
N GLU A 47 3.89 15.29 5.75
CA GLU A 47 2.53 15.64 6.12
C GLU A 47 2.06 16.93 5.45
N ASN A 48 0.77 17.05 5.27
CA ASN A 48 0.11 18.26 4.80
C ASN A 48 -1.25 18.42 5.52
N ASP A 49 -2.06 19.39 5.11
CA ASP A 49 -3.36 19.67 5.75
C ASP A 49 -4.40 18.54 5.62
N THR A 50 -4.14 17.54 4.77
CA THR A 50 -5.10 16.48 4.45
C THR A 50 -4.68 15.12 4.97
N PHE A 51 -3.39 14.77 4.90
CA PHE A 51 -2.87 13.45 5.26
C PHE A 51 -1.42 13.48 5.71
N LYS A 52 -1.01 12.43 6.37
CA LYS A 52 0.37 12.03 6.65
C LYS A 52 0.78 10.91 5.70
N ALA A 53 2.02 10.90 5.27
CA ALA A 53 2.58 9.84 4.45
C ALA A 53 3.87 9.28 5.04
N ILE A 54 4.05 7.95 4.97
CA ILE A 54 5.26 7.27 5.40
C ILE A 54 5.74 6.30 4.32
N ASP A 55 7.05 6.22 4.15
CA ASP A 55 7.72 5.28 3.25
C ASP A 55 8.29 4.10 4.06
N LEU A 56 7.83 2.90 3.76
CA LEU A 56 8.23 1.65 4.40
C LEU A 56 8.94 0.77 3.38
N PRO A 57 10.30 0.81 3.30
CA PRO A 57 11.04 0.08 2.28
C PRO A 57 11.05 -1.43 2.56
N TYR A 58 11.05 -2.21 1.47
CA TYR A 58 11.25 -3.65 1.47
C TYR A 58 12.71 -4.00 1.10
N GLY A 59 13.26 -5.01 1.77
CA GLY A 59 14.54 -5.62 1.43
C GLY A 59 15.68 -4.62 1.27
N ASN A 60 16.15 -4.46 0.05
CA ASN A 60 17.21 -3.53 -0.35
C ASN A 60 16.71 -2.13 -0.76
N GLY A 61 15.41 -1.86 -0.62
CA GLY A 61 14.80 -0.59 -0.99
C GLY A 61 14.34 -0.47 -2.44
N THR A 62 14.45 -1.53 -3.25
CA THR A 62 13.91 -1.54 -4.63
C THR A 62 12.39 -1.35 -4.67
N TYR A 63 11.71 -1.88 -3.66
CA TYR A 63 10.28 -1.71 -3.48
C TYR A 63 9.99 -1.07 -2.14
N ARG A 64 8.89 -0.32 -2.07
CA ARG A 64 8.41 0.31 -0.84
C ARG A 64 6.90 0.19 -0.71
N MET A 65 6.41 0.19 0.53
CA MET A 65 5.00 0.47 0.81
C MET A 65 4.88 1.92 1.26
N MET A 66 4.18 2.72 0.47
CA MET A 66 3.75 4.06 0.86
C MET A 66 2.41 3.93 1.59
N VAL A 67 2.30 4.46 2.80
CA VAL A 67 1.04 4.50 3.55
C VAL A 67 0.60 5.95 3.68
N LEU A 68 -0.63 6.24 3.26
CA LEU A 68 -1.26 7.56 3.35
C LEU A 68 -2.37 7.49 4.38
N LEU A 69 -2.22 8.23 5.46
CA LEU A 69 -3.15 8.28 6.59
C LEU A 69 -3.85 9.64 6.61
N PRO A 70 -5.18 9.71 6.41
CA PRO A 70 -5.92 10.97 6.52
C PRO A 70 -5.71 11.62 7.88
N ASN A 71 -5.61 12.95 7.92
CA ASN A 71 -5.52 13.69 9.19
C ASN A 71 -6.83 13.56 9.98
N GLU A 72 -6.77 13.85 11.28
CA GLU A 72 -7.96 13.83 12.13
C GLU A 72 -9.08 14.73 11.54
N GLY A 73 -10.30 14.18 11.49
CA GLY A 73 -11.45 14.84 10.88
C GLY A 73 -11.52 14.79 9.35
N LYS A 74 -10.52 14.21 8.68
CA LYS A 74 -10.53 13.94 7.24
C LYS A 74 -10.91 12.48 6.97
N SER A 75 -11.45 12.23 5.77
CA SER A 75 -11.74 10.88 5.28
C SER A 75 -10.77 10.46 4.17
N ILE A 76 -10.76 9.16 3.83
CA ILE A 76 -10.07 8.67 2.63
C ILE A 76 -10.60 9.40 1.39
N ASP A 77 -11.91 9.61 1.30
CA ASP A 77 -12.53 10.28 0.15
C ASP A 77 -12.05 11.73 -0.01
N ASP A 78 -11.88 12.45 1.11
CA ASP A 78 -11.33 13.81 1.08
C ASP A 78 -9.88 13.81 0.61
N MET A 79 -9.09 12.85 1.08
CA MET A 79 -7.70 12.66 0.66
C MET A 79 -7.63 12.32 -0.83
N MET A 80 -8.43 11.38 -1.31
CA MET A 80 -8.41 10.90 -2.71
C MET A 80 -8.84 11.98 -3.71
N LYS A 81 -9.75 12.89 -3.35
CA LYS A 81 -10.12 14.05 -4.19
C LYS A 81 -8.92 14.95 -4.50
N GLY A 82 -7.97 15.04 -3.58
CA GLY A 82 -6.76 15.86 -3.72
C GLY A 82 -5.61 15.17 -4.45
N LEU A 83 -5.68 13.85 -4.67
CA LEU A 83 -4.62 13.05 -5.28
C LEU A 83 -4.86 12.87 -6.78
N ASN A 84 -3.79 12.99 -7.55
CA ASN A 84 -3.74 12.60 -8.96
C ASN A 84 -2.44 11.83 -9.24
N ALA A 85 -2.28 11.32 -10.46
CA ALA A 85 -1.11 10.51 -10.82
C ALA A 85 0.23 11.26 -10.61
N GLU A 86 0.29 12.54 -10.91
CA GLU A 86 1.46 13.40 -10.73
C GLU A 86 1.83 13.55 -9.24
N LYS A 87 0.84 13.85 -8.39
CA LYS A 87 1.05 13.95 -6.94
C LYS A 87 1.48 12.62 -6.33
N VAL A 88 0.89 11.51 -6.77
CA VAL A 88 1.29 10.16 -6.33
C VAL A 88 2.74 9.86 -6.73
N ALA A 89 3.15 10.21 -7.94
CA ALA A 89 4.53 10.03 -8.40
C ALA A 89 5.53 10.88 -7.59
N ASN A 90 5.12 12.07 -7.16
CA ASN A 90 5.97 13.02 -6.44
C ASN A 90 5.93 12.87 -4.91
N LEU A 91 5.06 12.01 -4.34
CA LEU A 91 4.92 11.83 -2.88
C LEU A 91 6.24 11.57 -2.16
N GLY A 92 7.19 10.89 -2.80
CA GLY A 92 8.49 10.59 -2.21
C GLY A 92 9.50 11.74 -2.22
N HIS A 93 9.29 12.80 -3.03
CA HIS A 93 10.25 13.88 -3.18
C HIS A 93 10.22 14.87 -2.01
N ASP A 94 9.07 15.03 -1.38
CA ASP A 94 8.85 15.99 -0.29
C ASP A 94 8.99 15.35 1.10
N MET A 95 9.49 14.10 1.16
CA MET A 95 9.67 13.39 2.42
C MET A 95 11.02 13.69 3.06
N GLU A 96 11.02 13.88 4.38
CA GLU A 96 12.20 14.03 5.21
C GLU A 96 12.42 12.80 6.12
N GLU A 97 13.68 12.52 6.49
CA GLU A 97 13.99 11.45 7.43
C GLU A 97 13.61 11.87 8.85
N CYS A 98 12.60 11.21 9.43
CA CYS A 98 12.12 11.44 10.79
C CYS A 98 12.31 10.20 11.66
N LEU A 99 12.45 10.38 12.97
CA LEU A 99 12.28 9.28 13.94
C LEU A 99 10.79 9.10 14.18
N VAL A 100 10.25 8.04 13.60
CA VAL A 100 8.81 7.78 13.57
C VAL A 100 8.43 6.75 14.63
N ASN A 101 7.51 7.14 15.54
CA ASN A 101 6.77 6.18 16.37
C ASN A 101 5.64 5.61 15.52
N LEU A 102 5.91 4.47 14.91
CA LEU A 102 5.03 3.83 13.92
C LEU A 102 4.13 2.80 14.58
N LYS A 103 2.82 2.91 14.29
CA LYS A 103 1.82 1.86 14.49
C LYS A 103 1.17 1.51 13.17
N LEU A 104 1.19 0.23 12.81
CA LEU A 104 0.57 -0.30 11.58
C LEU A 104 -0.14 -1.62 11.90
N PRO A 105 -1.42 -1.79 11.56
CA PRO A 105 -2.10 -3.06 11.80
C PRO A 105 -1.55 -4.17 10.91
N LYS A 106 -1.58 -5.41 11.43
CA LYS A 106 -1.48 -6.61 10.58
C LYS A 106 -2.79 -6.77 9.84
N PHE A 107 -2.70 -7.07 8.56
CA PHE A 107 -3.90 -7.32 7.77
C PHE A 107 -3.65 -8.26 6.59
N THR A 108 -4.70 -8.90 6.16
CA THR A 108 -4.77 -9.64 4.89
C THR A 108 -5.95 -9.11 4.11
N ILE A 109 -5.71 -8.70 2.88
CA ILE A 109 -6.77 -8.32 1.94
C ILE A 109 -6.70 -9.29 0.76
N GLU A 110 -7.82 -9.91 0.46
CA GLU A 110 -8.00 -10.73 -0.74
C GLU A 110 -9.19 -10.18 -1.52
N GLN A 111 -8.96 -9.89 -2.79
CA GLN A 111 -9.97 -9.29 -3.65
C GLN A 111 -10.09 -10.03 -4.97
N ASN A 112 -11.33 -10.28 -5.38
CA ASN A 112 -11.67 -10.86 -6.67
C ASN A 112 -12.45 -9.82 -7.47
N LEU A 113 -11.85 -9.32 -8.55
CA LEU A 113 -12.40 -8.27 -9.38
C LEU A 113 -12.85 -8.83 -10.73
N SER A 114 -14.05 -8.45 -11.17
CA SER A 114 -14.46 -8.55 -12.56
C SER A 114 -14.06 -7.28 -13.29
N LEU A 115 -13.17 -7.39 -14.25
CA LEU A 115 -12.60 -6.24 -14.96
C LEU A 115 -13.41 -5.82 -16.19
N ASN A 116 -14.46 -6.55 -16.58
CA ASN A 116 -15.20 -6.25 -17.80
C ASN A 116 -15.73 -4.81 -17.84
N GLY A 117 -16.38 -4.35 -16.77
CA GLY A 117 -16.88 -2.97 -16.65
C GLY A 117 -15.75 -1.95 -16.72
N ILE A 118 -14.72 -2.14 -15.88
CA ILE A 118 -13.58 -1.22 -15.79
C ILE A 118 -12.86 -1.07 -17.14
N ILE A 119 -12.57 -2.18 -17.82
CA ILE A 119 -11.90 -2.17 -19.13
C ILE A 119 -12.79 -1.53 -20.20
N SER A 120 -14.12 -1.75 -20.12
CA SER A 120 -15.06 -1.08 -21.04
C SER A 120 -15.06 0.44 -20.86
N GLU A 121 -15.07 0.92 -19.62
CA GLU A 121 -14.99 2.36 -19.28
C GLU A 121 -13.66 2.99 -19.70
N LEU A 122 -12.57 2.21 -19.64
CA LEU A 122 -11.24 2.61 -20.11
C LEU A 122 -11.12 2.66 -21.64
N GLY A 123 -12.21 2.39 -22.39
CA GLY A 123 -12.27 2.57 -23.84
C GLY A 123 -12.18 1.30 -24.67
N ALA A 124 -12.24 0.11 -24.06
CA ALA A 124 -12.19 -1.16 -24.78
C ALA A 124 -13.46 -2.02 -24.63
N PRO A 125 -14.69 -1.50 -24.81
CA PRO A 125 -15.92 -2.26 -24.64
C PRO A 125 -16.12 -3.32 -25.74
N SER A 126 -15.52 -3.13 -26.93
CA SER A 126 -15.68 -4.03 -28.07
C SER A 126 -15.14 -5.42 -27.83
N ILE A 127 -14.09 -5.58 -27.03
CA ILE A 127 -13.46 -6.89 -26.77
C ILE A 127 -14.40 -7.88 -26.06
N PHE A 128 -15.42 -7.37 -25.36
CA PHE A 128 -16.42 -8.17 -24.64
C PHE A 128 -17.67 -8.46 -25.47
N ASN A 129 -17.79 -7.89 -26.68
CA ASN A 129 -18.94 -8.05 -27.54
C ASN A 129 -18.63 -9.05 -28.66
N PRO A 130 -19.30 -10.23 -28.73
CA PRO A 130 -19.02 -11.25 -29.75
C PRO A 130 -19.21 -10.74 -31.20
N ALA A 131 -20.07 -9.73 -31.40
CA ALA A 131 -20.31 -9.16 -32.73
C ALA A 131 -19.35 -8.04 -33.14
N LYS A 132 -18.50 -7.53 -32.17
CA LYS A 132 -17.63 -6.37 -32.41
C LYS A 132 -16.15 -6.65 -32.07
N ALA A 133 -15.88 -7.77 -31.39
CA ALA A 133 -14.52 -8.12 -31.03
C ALA A 133 -13.73 -8.49 -32.29
N ASP A 134 -12.54 -7.94 -32.43
CA ASP A 134 -11.61 -8.27 -33.50
C ASP A 134 -10.28 -8.72 -32.90
N PHE A 135 -10.04 -10.02 -32.92
CA PHE A 135 -8.78 -10.67 -32.52
C PHE A 135 -8.09 -11.34 -33.71
N SER A 136 -8.38 -10.94 -34.95
CA SER A 136 -7.84 -11.52 -36.18
C SER A 136 -6.31 -11.49 -36.25
N ARG A 137 -5.67 -10.51 -35.57
CA ARG A 137 -4.19 -10.43 -35.46
C ARG A 137 -3.61 -11.42 -34.44
N PHE A 138 -4.44 -11.96 -33.57
CA PHE A 138 -4.01 -12.90 -32.51
C PHE A 138 -4.23 -14.36 -32.93
N ALA A 139 -5.41 -14.67 -33.48
CA ALA A 139 -5.76 -16.03 -33.91
C ALA A 139 -6.81 -16.00 -35.02
N SER A 140 -6.87 -17.09 -35.84
CA SER A 140 -7.92 -17.30 -36.84
C SER A 140 -9.20 -17.78 -36.16
N GLY A 141 -10.34 -17.11 -36.42
CA GLY A 141 -11.66 -17.42 -35.89
C GLY A 141 -12.29 -16.22 -35.16
N ASP A 142 -13.57 -16.37 -34.82
CA ASP A 142 -14.36 -15.35 -34.10
C ASP A 142 -14.17 -15.53 -32.61
N PHE A 143 -13.26 -14.74 -32.02
CA PHE A 143 -12.97 -14.74 -30.60
C PHE A 143 -13.43 -13.45 -29.93
N TYR A 144 -13.90 -13.58 -28.69
CA TYR A 144 -14.18 -12.45 -27.82
C TYR A 144 -13.82 -12.80 -26.34
N VAL A 145 -13.61 -11.79 -25.51
CA VAL A 145 -13.37 -12.00 -24.09
C VAL A 145 -14.69 -12.10 -23.34
N SER A 146 -15.11 -13.29 -22.94
CA SER A 146 -16.35 -13.48 -22.18
C SER A 146 -16.24 -12.90 -20.77
N LYS A 147 -15.11 -13.12 -20.08
CA LYS A 147 -14.90 -12.64 -18.71
C LYS A 147 -13.42 -12.42 -18.43
N MET A 148 -13.10 -11.26 -17.82
CA MET A 148 -11.79 -10.92 -17.34
C MET A 148 -11.82 -10.82 -15.81
N LEU A 149 -11.04 -11.68 -15.14
CA LEU A 149 -10.99 -11.78 -13.68
C LEU A 149 -9.59 -11.50 -13.18
N GLN A 150 -9.49 -10.69 -12.14
CA GLN A 150 -8.27 -10.47 -11.39
C GLN A 150 -8.45 -10.88 -9.94
N LYS A 151 -7.51 -11.67 -9.43
CA LYS A 151 -7.35 -11.93 -7.99
C LYS A 151 -6.13 -11.18 -7.49
N ALA A 152 -6.30 -10.40 -6.44
CA ALA A 152 -5.20 -9.74 -5.75
C ALA A 152 -5.20 -10.17 -4.28
N LYS A 153 -4.02 -10.48 -3.75
CA LYS A 153 -3.85 -10.79 -2.34
C LYS A 153 -2.63 -10.06 -1.80
N ILE A 154 -2.81 -9.38 -0.68
CA ILE A 154 -1.74 -8.79 0.12
C ILE A 154 -1.86 -9.27 1.56
N GLU A 155 -0.74 -9.60 2.18
CA GLU A 155 -0.66 -10.02 3.58
C GLU A 155 0.46 -9.23 4.26
N VAL A 156 0.09 -8.29 5.11
CA VAL A 156 1.02 -7.42 5.87
C VAL A 156 1.21 -7.96 7.28
N SER A 157 2.46 -8.21 7.63
CA SER A 157 2.87 -8.79 8.91
C SER A 157 4.17 -8.17 9.42
N GLU A 158 4.63 -8.56 10.59
CA GLU A 158 5.88 -8.06 11.22
C GLU A 158 7.13 -8.31 10.36
N ARG A 159 7.12 -9.35 9.55
CA ARG A 159 8.24 -9.72 8.67
C ARG A 159 8.23 -8.97 7.33
N GLY A 160 7.11 -8.38 6.99
CA GLY A 160 6.84 -7.81 5.69
C GLY A 160 5.58 -8.40 5.07
N THR A 161 5.53 -8.39 3.75
CA THR A 161 4.51 -9.07 2.98
C THR A 161 5.06 -10.45 2.62
N LYS A 162 4.66 -11.46 3.38
CA LYS A 162 5.03 -12.89 3.40
C LYS A 162 6.45 -13.23 2.91
N ALA A 163 7.42 -13.37 3.82
CA ALA A 163 8.80 -13.66 3.47
C ALA A 163 9.55 -14.58 4.45
N ALA A 164 10.55 -15.27 3.90
CA ALA A 164 11.56 -16.03 4.62
C ALA A 164 12.66 -15.12 5.19
N ALA A 165 13.36 -15.57 6.23
CA ALA A 165 14.29 -14.78 7.03
C ALA A 165 15.59 -14.40 6.30
N VAL A 166 15.99 -13.13 6.41
CA VAL A 166 17.38 -12.67 6.21
C VAL A 166 17.75 -11.77 7.40
N THR A 167 18.89 -12.04 8.04
CA THR A 167 19.44 -11.25 9.15
C THR A 167 20.39 -10.22 8.59
N ALA A 168 20.09 -8.93 8.77
CA ALA A 168 21.00 -7.84 8.43
C ALA A 168 21.65 -7.28 9.69
N ALA A 169 22.98 -7.13 9.69
CA ALA A 169 23.74 -6.47 10.75
C ALA A 169 23.72 -4.94 10.55
N ILE A 170 23.47 -4.20 11.62
CA ILE A 170 23.47 -2.73 11.61
C ILE A 170 24.87 -2.26 12.01
N MET A 171 25.56 -1.54 11.12
CA MET A 171 26.75 -0.78 11.47
C MET A 171 26.34 0.62 11.97
N LEU A 172 26.75 0.96 13.19
CA LEU A 172 26.60 2.29 13.75
C LEU A 172 27.80 3.14 13.36
N THR A 173 27.58 4.20 12.58
CA THR A 173 28.56 5.25 12.36
C THR A 173 28.29 6.42 13.31
N SER A 174 29.31 6.83 14.08
CA SER A 174 29.22 7.98 14.99
C SER A 174 29.40 9.27 14.19
N ALA A 175 28.29 9.92 13.85
CA ALA A 175 28.27 11.32 13.46
C ALA A 175 27.52 12.09 14.56
N ALA A 176 27.89 13.40 14.74
CA ALA A 176 27.22 14.27 15.71
C ALA A 176 25.69 14.22 15.50
N PRO A 177 24.86 14.18 16.57
CA PRO A 177 23.43 14.06 16.42
C PRO A 177 22.87 15.33 15.75
N MET A 178 22.52 15.24 14.47
CA MET A 178 21.54 16.16 13.89
C MET A 178 20.22 15.92 14.63
N GLU A 179 19.57 16.99 15.06
CA GLU A 179 18.28 16.94 15.74
C GLU A 179 17.25 16.34 14.77
N VAL A 180 16.99 15.04 14.89
CA VAL A 180 16.05 14.32 14.03
C VAL A 180 14.64 14.63 14.52
N ARG A 181 13.78 15.10 13.62
CA ARG A 181 12.37 15.35 13.94
C ARG A 181 11.68 14.07 14.40
N HIS A 182 10.98 14.13 15.53
CA HIS A 182 10.19 13.04 16.09
C HIS A 182 8.73 13.22 15.69
N VAL A 183 8.11 12.17 15.15
CA VAL A 183 6.72 12.18 14.70
C VAL A 183 5.97 10.91 15.08
N ASP A 184 4.66 11.03 15.26
CA ASP A 184 3.75 9.90 15.44
C ASP A 184 3.03 9.59 14.14
N PHE A 185 3.10 8.30 13.71
CA PHE A 185 2.33 7.75 12.62
C PHE A 185 1.54 6.55 13.13
N HIS A 186 0.31 6.78 13.55
CA HIS A 186 -0.57 5.76 14.13
C HIS A 186 -1.70 5.43 13.16
N ALA A 187 -1.55 4.36 12.38
CA ALA A 187 -2.56 3.88 11.43
C ALA A 187 -3.69 3.14 12.18
N ASP A 188 -4.43 3.85 13.01
CA ASP A 188 -5.52 3.36 13.86
C ASP A 188 -6.93 3.67 13.30
N HIS A 189 -6.99 4.17 12.07
CA HIS A 189 -8.20 4.47 11.31
C HIS A 189 -7.94 4.23 9.81
N PRO A 190 -8.96 4.29 8.93
CA PRO A 190 -8.83 3.94 7.51
C PRO A 190 -7.71 4.69 6.81
N PHE A 191 -6.89 3.95 6.07
CA PHE A 191 -5.76 4.46 5.32
C PHE A 191 -5.65 3.84 3.92
N VAL A 192 -4.92 4.50 3.04
CA VAL A 192 -4.55 3.98 1.72
C VAL A 192 -3.10 3.49 1.77
N TYR A 193 -2.82 2.38 1.10
CA TYR A 193 -1.47 1.90 0.89
C TYR A 193 -1.19 1.68 -0.60
N MET A 194 0.07 1.85 -0.98
CA MET A 194 0.58 1.56 -2.33
C MET A 194 1.90 0.81 -2.22
N ILE A 195 2.08 -0.22 -3.02
CA ILE A 195 3.41 -0.84 -3.23
C ILE A 195 3.96 -0.30 -4.53
N GLN A 196 5.12 0.32 -4.46
CA GLN A 196 5.77 1.01 -5.57
C GLN A 196 7.17 0.46 -5.82
N ASP A 197 7.55 0.41 -7.08
CA ASP A 197 8.94 0.31 -7.51
C ASP A 197 9.61 1.68 -7.33
N THR A 198 10.70 1.76 -6.57
CA THR A 198 11.34 3.04 -6.22
C THR A 198 12.11 3.65 -7.40
N GLN A 199 12.51 2.85 -8.39
CA GLN A 199 13.27 3.30 -9.53
C GLN A 199 12.36 3.88 -10.62
N SER A 200 11.26 3.20 -10.94
CA SER A 200 10.32 3.61 -11.99
C SER A 200 9.18 4.49 -11.47
N GLY A 201 8.93 4.49 -10.15
CA GLY A 201 7.73 5.09 -9.54
C GLY A 201 6.43 4.31 -9.84
N GLY A 202 6.56 3.16 -10.51
CA GLY A 202 5.42 2.33 -10.90
C GLY A 202 4.67 1.76 -9.71
N VAL A 203 3.35 1.90 -9.68
CA VAL A 203 2.49 1.33 -8.65
C VAL A 203 2.13 -0.11 -9.03
N LEU A 204 2.56 -1.08 -8.21
CA LEU A 204 2.29 -2.50 -8.40
C LEU A 204 0.98 -2.93 -7.72
N PHE A 205 0.72 -2.38 -6.53
CA PHE A 205 -0.48 -2.59 -5.73
C PHE A 205 -0.97 -1.27 -5.16
N MET A 206 -2.27 -1.11 -5.10
CA MET A 206 -2.92 -0.03 -4.40
C MET A 206 -4.18 -0.57 -3.73
N GLY A 207 -4.43 -0.13 -2.51
CA GLY A 207 -5.63 -0.51 -1.77
C GLY A 207 -5.87 0.38 -0.56
N GLN A 208 -7.02 0.16 0.06
CA GLN A 208 -7.39 0.79 1.33
C GLN A 208 -7.61 -0.28 2.39
N TYR A 209 -7.22 0.04 3.61
CA TYR A 209 -7.55 -0.76 4.78
C TYR A 209 -8.55 0.02 5.64
N CYS A 210 -9.72 -0.56 5.82
CA CYS A 210 -10.84 0.07 6.54
C CYS A 210 -11.22 -0.68 7.83
N GLY A 211 -10.38 -1.62 8.26
CA GLY A 211 -10.62 -2.52 9.37
C GLY A 211 -10.93 -3.94 8.91
N THR A 212 -11.18 -4.83 9.88
CA THR A 212 -11.63 -6.21 9.63
C THR A 212 -13.13 -6.20 9.30
N ASN A 213 -13.52 -6.97 8.30
CA ASN A 213 -14.94 -7.23 8.00
C ASN A 213 -15.54 -8.15 9.05
#